data_16fc39c8bc82d0712c8934bf4712e239
#
_entry.id   16fc39c8bc82d0712c8934bf4712e239
#
_cell.length_a   1.000
_cell.length_b   1.000
_cell.length_c   1.000
_cell.angle_alpha   90.00
_cell.angle_beta   90.00
_cell.angle_gamma   90.00
#
_symmetry.space_group_name_H-M   'P 1'
#
loop_
_entity.id
_entity.type
_entity.pdbx_description
1 polymer ?
#
loop_
_entity_poly.entity_id
_entity_poly.type
_entity_poly.pdbx_seq_one_letter_code
_entity_poly.pdbx_strand_id
1 'polypeptide(L)'
;MKLFSFLAIIAFLSLSACTKIQDQPTSKTDYVPIISARSPLTVAQGQPIISIVKMGFYEHSADIKFLNFEIKKVLPKQYDIRAKAFYTNIQYGISLPVVSTFDTTMMLQTTTLESGKYLLNFYSSNQLMQTDTVVVN
;
A
#
# COMPACT_ATOMS: atom_id res chain seq x y z
N MET A 1 -29.31 -22.63 -54.46
CA MET A 1 -29.88 -22.10 -53.23
C MET A 1 -29.20 -22.63 -51.93
N LYS A 2 -28.04 -23.27 -51.96
CA LYS A 2 -27.35 -23.77 -50.75
C LYS A 2 -26.17 -22.89 -50.28
N LEU A 3 -25.72 -21.94 -51.10
CA LEU A 3 -24.57 -21.08 -50.77
C LEU A 3 -24.94 -19.88 -49.91
N PHE A 4 -26.16 -19.38 -50.01
CA PHE A 4 -26.64 -18.22 -49.21
C PHE A 4 -26.90 -18.53 -47.75
N SER A 5 -27.26 -19.79 -47.45
CA SER A 5 -27.47 -20.19 -46.04
C SER A 5 -26.16 -20.27 -45.21
N PHE A 6 -25.04 -20.56 -45.88
CA PHE A 6 -23.75 -20.68 -45.18
C PHE A 6 -23.15 -19.31 -44.83
N LEU A 7 -23.38 -18.29 -45.65
CA LEU A 7 -22.89 -16.93 -45.37
C LEU A 7 -23.64 -16.27 -44.22
N ALA A 8 -24.93 -16.56 -44.06
CA ALA A 8 -25.74 -16.01 -42.97
C ALA A 8 -25.33 -16.55 -41.61
N ILE A 9 -24.87 -17.80 -41.52
CA ILE A 9 -24.44 -18.43 -40.26
C ILE A 9 -23.09 -17.86 -39.81
N ILE A 10 -22.18 -17.55 -40.74
CA ILE A 10 -20.88 -16.95 -40.40
C ILE A 10 -21.04 -15.49 -39.93
N ALA A 11 -21.99 -14.76 -40.51
CA ALA A 11 -22.27 -13.38 -40.06
C ALA A 11 -22.91 -13.31 -38.65
N PHE A 12 -23.67 -14.34 -38.24
CA PHE A 12 -24.27 -14.39 -36.91
C PHE A 12 -23.27 -14.79 -35.81
N LEU A 13 -22.24 -15.58 -36.16
CA LEU A 13 -21.20 -15.97 -35.20
C LEU A 13 -20.19 -14.85 -34.91
N SER A 14 -20.05 -13.86 -35.78
CA SER A 14 -19.15 -12.72 -35.57
C SER A 14 -19.75 -11.62 -34.69
N LEU A 15 -21.08 -11.62 -34.44
CA LEU A 15 -21.76 -10.61 -33.60
C LEU A 15 -21.81 -11.00 -32.11
N SER A 16 -21.48 -12.25 -31.78
CA SER A 16 -21.46 -12.69 -30.36
C SER A 16 -20.13 -12.52 -29.68
N ALA A 17 -19.10 -12.00 -30.34
CA ALA A 17 -17.75 -11.85 -29.76
C ALA A 17 -17.51 -10.49 -29.09
N CYS A 18 -18.50 -9.59 -29.04
CA CYS A 18 -18.44 -8.44 -28.13
C CYS A 18 -18.98 -8.84 -26.74
N THR A 19 -18.30 -9.75 -26.08
CA THR A 19 -18.40 -9.79 -24.63
C THR A 19 -17.81 -8.48 -24.14
N LYS A 20 -18.67 -7.55 -23.71
CA LYS A 20 -18.25 -6.46 -22.82
C LYS A 20 -17.46 -7.13 -21.71
N ILE A 21 -16.16 -6.93 -21.70
CA ILE A 21 -15.36 -7.14 -20.50
C ILE A 21 -15.98 -6.15 -19.52
N GLN A 22 -16.88 -6.67 -18.70
CA GLN A 22 -17.46 -5.92 -17.63
C GLN A 22 -16.29 -5.73 -16.65
N ASP A 23 -15.70 -4.52 -16.67
CA ASP A 23 -14.66 -4.14 -15.74
C ASP A 23 -15.26 -4.30 -14.33
N GLN A 24 -15.06 -5.48 -13.76
CA GLN A 24 -15.39 -5.68 -12.36
C GLN A 24 -14.45 -4.77 -11.56
N PRO A 25 -14.99 -3.98 -10.65
CA PRO A 25 -14.15 -3.15 -9.80
C PRO A 25 -13.17 -4.07 -9.07
N THR A 26 -11.90 -3.98 -9.46
CA THR A 26 -10.85 -4.75 -8.82
C THR A 26 -10.54 -4.11 -7.48
N SER A 27 -10.63 -4.90 -6.44
CA SER A 27 -10.20 -4.48 -5.10
C SER A 27 -9.02 -5.32 -4.67
N LYS A 28 -8.03 -4.70 -4.04
CA LYS A 28 -6.87 -5.39 -3.47
C LYS A 28 -6.36 -4.73 -2.21
N THR A 29 -5.74 -5.52 -1.35
CA THR A 29 -4.91 -5.01 -0.26
C THR A 29 -3.46 -5.05 -0.71
N ASP A 30 -2.75 -3.95 -0.55
CA ASP A 30 -1.36 -3.83 -0.95
C ASP A 30 -0.59 -2.89 -0.03
N TYR A 31 0.74 -2.88 -0.15
CA TYR A 31 1.58 -1.93 0.57
C TYR A 31 1.56 -0.57 -0.09
N VAL A 32 1.48 0.46 0.77
CA VAL A 32 1.54 1.87 0.37
C VAL A 32 2.98 2.35 0.45
N PRO A 33 3.47 3.09 -0.54
CA PRO A 33 4.78 3.72 -0.46
C PRO A 33 4.90 4.64 0.76
N ILE A 34 5.86 4.36 1.64
CA ILE A 34 6.30 5.29 2.67
C ILE A 34 7.32 6.23 2.03
N ILE A 35 7.07 7.55 2.07
CA ILE A 35 7.93 8.57 1.49
C ILE A 35 8.96 9.04 2.51
N SER A 36 8.52 9.26 3.75
CA SER A 36 9.38 9.66 4.85
C SER A 36 8.77 9.31 6.19
N ALA A 37 9.58 9.24 7.20
CA ALA A 37 9.15 9.08 8.58
C ALA A 37 9.91 10.05 9.49
N ARG A 38 9.31 10.40 10.62
CA ARG A 38 9.95 11.17 11.68
C ARG A 38 9.64 10.53 13.00
N SER A 39 10.64 9.92 13.60
CA SER A 39 10.58 9.35 14.95
C SER A 39 11.22 10.28 15.97
N PRO A 40 10.87 10.21 17.27
CA PRO A 40 11.56 10.92 18.34
C PRO A 40 12.99 10.40 18.47
N LEU A 41 13.94 11.26 18.85
CA LEU A 41 15.30 10.84 19.12
C LEU A 41 15.41 10.01 20.41
N THR A 42 14.59 10.37 21.40
CA THR A 42 14.58 9.72 22.72
C THR A 42 13.14 9.52 23.20
N VAL A 43 12.93 8.44 23.93
CA VAL A 43 11.65 8.11 24.59
C VAL A 43 11.95 7.53 25.96
N ALA A 44 11.16 7.91 26.97
CA ALA A 44 11.27 7.31 28.28
C ALA A 44 10.81 5.85 28.28
N GLN A 45 11.42 5.02 29.10
CA GLN A 45 11.01 3.61 29.24
C GLN A 45 9.51 3.52 29.61
N GLY A 46 8.80 2.59 28.99
CA GLY A 46 7.36 2.41 29.18
C GLY A 46 6.47 3.37 28.37
N GLN A 47 7.04 4.34 27.67
CA GLN A 47 6.31 5.20 26.75
C GLN A 47 6.34 4.65 25.33
N PRO A 48 5.26 4.81 24.54
CA PRO A 48 5.25 4.36 23.15
C PRO A 48 6.19 5.18 22.28
N ILE A 49 6.82 4.54 21.29
CA ILE A 49 7.50 5.27 20.22
C ILE A 49 6.44 5.69 19.21
N ILE A 50 6.24 6.99 19.04
CA ILE A 50 5.27 7.57 18.12
C ILE A 50 6.02 8.22 16.97
N SER A 51 5.82 7.72 15.75
CA SER A 51 6.42 8.26 14.53
C SER A 51 5.35 8.87 13.62
N ILE A 52 5.64 10.02 13.02
CA ILE A 52 4.83 10.60 11.96
C ILE A 52 5.32 10.02 10.64
N VAL A 53 4.46 9.37 9.88
CA VAL A 53 4.80 8.70 8.63
C VAL A 53 4.04 9.37 7.49
N LYS A 54 4.79 9.87 6.51
CA LYS A 54 4.23 10.38 5.25
C LYS A 54 4.17 9.26 4.23
N MET A 55 2.98 9.04 3.69
CA MET A 55 2.72 8.05 2.65
C MET A 55 2.33 8.72 1.35
N GLY A 56 2.61 8.06 0.23
CA GLY A 56 2.24 8.52 -1.10
C GLY A 56 1.32 7.53 -1.80
N PHE A 57 0.36 8.06 -2.53
CA PHE A 57 -0.50 7.28 -3.41
C PHE A 57 -0.37 7.79 -4.82
N TYR A 58 -0.44 6.86 -5.76
CA TYR A 58 -0.67 7.20 -7.15
C TYR A 58 -2.18 7.28 -7.34
N GLU A 59 -2.69 8.48 -7.58
CA GLU A 59 -4.09 8.68 -7.95
C GLU A 59 -4.33 8.18 -9.38
N HIS A 60 -4.42 6.88 -9.55
CA HIS A 60 -5.08 6.29 -10.69
C HIS A 60 -6.44 5.81 -10.20
N SER A 61 -7.41 6.74 -10.16
CA SER A 61 -8.84 6.46 -10.02
C SER A 61 -9.18 5.24 -9.15
N ALA A 62 -8.49 5.09 -8.03
CA ALA A 62 -8.81 4.11 -7.01
C ALA A 62 -9.16 4.81 -5.71
N ASP A 63 -10.22 4.39 -5.08
CA ASP A 63 -10.49 4.78 -3.71
C ASP A 63 -9.50 4.04 -2.81
N ILE A 64 -8.73 4.78 -2.02
CA ILE A 64 -7.68 4.23 -1.17
C ILE A 64 -8.06 4.46 0.28
N LYS A 65 -8.10 3.37 1.03
CA LYS A 65 -8.32 3.38 2.47
C LYS A 65 -7.09 2.84 3.18
N PHE A 66 -6.40 3.68 3.93
CA PHE A 66 -5.35 3.21 4.83
C PHE A 66 -5.93 2.21 5.84
N LEU A 67 -5.26 1.09 6.04
CA LEU A 67 -5.67 0.05 6.99
C LEU A 67 -4.87 0.12 8.28
N ASN A 68 -3.59 -0.16 8.19
CA ASN A 68 -2.70 -0.21 9.35
C ASN A 68 -1.23 -0.20 8.94
N PHE A 69 -0.36 -0.10 9.95
CA PHE A 69 1.05 -0.45 9.81
C PHE A 69 1.26 -1.92 10.17
N GLU A 70 1.97 -2.63 9.29
CA GLU A 70 2.54 -3.93 9.62
C GLU A 70 3.91 -3.69 10.24
N ILE A 71 4.04 -4.03 11.54
CA ILE A 71 5.28 -3.84 12.30
C ILE A 71 5.82 -5.23 12.63
N LYS A 72 6.96 -5.56 12.06
CA LYS A 72 7.63 -6.85 12.26
C LYS A 72 8.92 -6.67 13.03
N LYS A 73 9.03 -7.30 14.20
CA LYS A 73 10.30 -7.39 14.93
C LYS A 73 11.21 -8.37 14.21
N VAL A 74 12.36 -7.90 13.74
CA VAL A 74 13.36 -8.71 13.00
C VAL A 74 14.57 -9.05 13.87
N LEU A 75 14.95 -8.17 14.79
CA LEU A 75 15.99 -8.38 15.81
C LEU A 75 15.49 -7.81 17.16
N PRO A 76 16.17 -8.08 18.28
CA PRO A 76 15.70 -7.66 19.60
C PRO A 76 15.33 -6.17 19.72
N LYS A 77 16.02 -5.28 19.01
CA LYS A 77 15.79 -3.82 19.01
C LYS A 77 15.64 -3.26 17.60
N GLN A 78 15.15 -4.07 16.65
CA GLN A 78 14.97 -3.67 15.27
C GLN A 78 13.61 -4.10 14.75
N TYR A 79 12.93 -3.16 14.10
CA TYR A 79 11.59 -3.35 13.57
C TYR A 79 11.53 -2.91 12.11
N ASP A 80 10.92 -3.74 11.28
CA ASP A 80 10.55 -3.40 9.91
C ASP A 80 9.10 -2.95 9.88
N ILE A 81 8.85 -1.82 9.23
CA ILE A 81 7.56 -1.11 9.21
C ILE A 81 7.12 -0.94 7.77
N ARG A 82 5.93 -1.42 7.46
CA ARG A 82 5.24 -1.25 6.17
C ARG A 82 3.83 -0.74 6.39
N ALA A 83 3.36 0.11 5.49
CA ALA A 83 1.99 0.62 5.51
C ALA A 83 1.13 -0.21 4.57
N LYS A 84 -0.07 -0.63 5.01
CA LYS A 84 -1.06 -1.35 4.22
C LYS A 84 -2.28 -0.49 3.93
N ALA A 85 -2.79 -0.59 2.71
CA ALA A 85 -4.05 0.03 2.31
C ALA A 85 -4.91 -0.93 1.49
N PHE A 86 -6.20 -0.63 1.50
CA PHE A 86 -7.19 -1.28 0.66
C PHE A 86 -7.52 -0.35 -0.50
N TYR A 87 -7.43 -0.88 -1.71
CA TYR A 87 -7.70 -0.21 -2.97
C TYR A 87 -8.98 -0.75 -3.56
N THR A 88 -9.90 0.15 -3.96
CA THR A 88 -11.14 -0.20 -4.67
C THR A 88 -11.25 0.62 -5.95
N ASN A 89 -12.05 0.15 -6.90
CA ASN A 89 -12.30 0.83 -8.16
C ASN A 89 -11.02 1.15 -8.96
N ILE A 90 -10.07 0.20 -8.98
CA ILE A 90 -8.82 0.37 -9.70
C ILE A 90 -9.14 0.44 -11.19
N GLN A 91 -8.98 1.62 -11.80
CA GLN A 91 -9.08 1.80 -13.24
C GLN A 91 -7.69 1.71 -13.84
N TYR A 92 -7.51 0.80 -14.78
CA TYR A 92 -6.29 0.69 -15.57
C TYR A 92 -6.41 1.62 -16.78
N GLY A 93 -5.91 2.85 -16.66
CA GLY A 93 -5.90 3.84 -17.74
C GLY A 93 -4.57 4.56 -17.84
N ILE A 94 -4.28 5.14 -19.01
CA ILE A 94 -3.10 5.99 -19.22
C ILE A 94 -3.43 7.39 -18.68
N SER A 95 -3.24 7.62 -17.40
CA SER A 95 -3.25 8.97 -16.83
C SER A 95 -1.89 9.27 -16.20
N LEU A 96 -1.47 10.52 -16.23
CA LEU A 96 -0.25 10.94 -15.56
C LEU A 96 -0.44 10.69 -14.05
N PRO A 97 0.51 10.05 -13.38
CA PRO A 97 0.39 9.76 -11.96
C PRO A 97 0.41 11.08 -11.17
N VAL A 98 -0.69 11.40 -10.53
CA VAL A 98 -0.73 12.41 -9.49
C VAL A 98 -0.38 11.71 -8.20
N VAL A 99 0.63 12.19 -7.50
CA VAL A 99 1.02 11.66 -6.19
C VAL A 99 0.32 12.48 -5.11
N SER A 100 -0.74 11.94 -4.54
CA SER A 100 -1.30 12.48 -3.30
C SER A 100 -0.54 11.95 -2.10
N THR A 101 -0.27 12.83 -1.15
CA THR A 101 0.42 12.46 0.09
C THR A 101 -0.45 12.73 1.30
N PHE A 102 -0.36 11.89 2.32
CA PHE A 102 -0.94 12.16 3.61
C PHE A 102 -0.03 11.69 4.74
N ASP A 103 -0.15 12.36 5.88
CA ASP A 103 0.58 12.03 7.09
C ASP A 103 -0.32 11.24 8.03
N THR A 104 0.25 10.24 8.70
CA THR A 104 -0.44 9.49 9.74
C THR A 104 0.53 9.13 10.86
N THR A 105 -0.01 8.71 11.99
CA THR A 105 0.77 8.37 13.17
C THR A 105 0.93 6.85 13.26
N MET A 106 2.16 6.38 13.33
CA MET A 106 2.53 5.02 13.67
C MET A 106 2.91 4.96 15.15
N MET A 107 2.36 3.99 15.86
CA MET A 107 2.66 3.78 17.28
C MET A 107 3.26 2.38 17.48
N LEU A 108 4.50 2.33 17.94
CA LEU A 108 5.08 1.11 18.46
C LEU A 108 4.84 1.08 19.98
N GLN A 109 3.91 0.21 20.41
CA GLN A 109 3.63 0.02 21.83
C GLN A 109 4.79 -0.68 22.52
N THR A 110 5.19 -0.15 23.65
CA THR A 110 6.47 -0.47 24.28
C THR A 110 6.34 -0.83 25.75
N THR A 111 5.23 -1.39 26.17
CA THR A 111 5.04 -1.80 27.57
C THR A 111 6.17 -2.71 28.11
N THR A 112 7.08 -3.14 27.22
CA THR A 112 8.21 -4.02 27.54
C THR A 112 9.52 -3.61 26.84
N LEU A 113 9.65 -2.37 26.33
CA LEU A 113 10.92 -1.98 25.73
C LEU A 113 11.97 -1.78 26.84
N GLU A 114 13.00 -2.58 26.78
CA GLU A 114 14.22 -2.39 27.54
C GLU A 114 14.93 -1.12 27.08
N SER A 115 15.67 -0.47 27.96
CA SER A 115 16.51 0.65 27.57
C SER A 115 17.51 0.27 26.48
N GLY A 116 17.83 1.22 25.61
CA GLY A 116 18.79 1.06 24.53
C GLY A 116 18.37 1.66 23.20
N LYS A 117 19.16 1.40 22.15
CA LYS A 117 18.91 1.92 20.81
C LYS A 117 18.00 1.00 20.04
N TYR A 118 16.95 1.56 19.46
CA TYR A 118 15.99 0.89 18.60
C TYR A 118 16.12 1.40 17.17
N LEU A 119 16.11 0.49 16.20
CA LEU A 119 16.14 0.80 14.78
C LEU A 119 14.75 0.55 14.20
N LEU A 120 14.19 1.58 13.60
CA LEU A 120 12.90 1.55 12.90
C LEU A 120 13.17 1.68 11.41
N ASN A 121 13.00 0.59 10.68
CA ASN A 121 13.21 0.53 9.25
C ASN A 121 11.87 0.74 8.54
N PHE A 122 11.73 1.80 7.81
CA PHE A 122 10.54 2.14 7.02
C PHE A 122 10.71 1.71 5.58
N TYR A 123 9.76 0.91 5.07
CA TYR A 123 9.81 0.34 3.73
C TYR A 123 8.72 0.89 2.83
N SER A 124 9.09 1.21 1.59
CA SER A 124 8.16 1.39 0.49
C SER A 124 8.08 0.05 -0.26
N SER A 125 6.98 -0.68 -0.10
CA SER A 125 6.88 -2.06 -0.56
C SER A 125 8.02 -2.93 0.00
N ASN A 126 8.99 -3.29 -0.83
CA ASN A 126 10.16 -4.10 -0.43
C ASN A 126 11.47 -3.30 -0.35
N GLN A 127 11.43 -2.01 -0.66
CA GLN A 127 12.61 -1.14 -0.63
C GLN A 127 12.71 -0.42 0.70
N LEU A 128 13.86 -0.53 1.38
CA LEU A 128 14.16 0.28 2.56
C LEU A 128 14.28 1.74 2.14
N MET A 129 13.46 2.61 2.72
CA MET A 129 13.45 4.05 2.44
C MET A 129 14.22 4.84 3.49
N GLN A 130 14.05 4.47 4.75
CA GLN A 130 14.61 5.22 5.86
C GLN A 130 14.81 4.30 7.07
N THR A 131 15.84 4.56 7.85
CA THR A 131 16.03 3.97 9.19
C THR A 131 16.13 5.10 10.21
N ASP A 132 15.23 5.10 11.17
CA ASP A 132 15.29 5.99 12.32
C ASP A 132 15.88 5.26 13.52
N THR A 133 16.68 5.98 14.30
CA THR A 133 17.22 5.48 15.56
C THR A 133 16.55 6.19 16.72
N VAL A 134 15.95 5.42 17.62
CA VAL A 134 15.29 5.92 18.84
C VAL A 134 16.00 5.36 20.06
N VAL A 135 16.35 6.21 21.01
CA VAL A 135 16.96 5.81 22.29
C VAL A 135 15.86 5.75 23.34
N VAL A 136 15.69 4.57 23.95
CA VAL A 136 14.82 4.36 25.11
C VAL A 136 15.66 4.45 26.38
N ASN A 137 15.37 5.40 27.26
CA ASN A 137 16.09 5.68 28.51
C ASN A 137 15.30 5.19 29.72
#